data_555edf5a60fc903a95c310bc8d3cad75
#
_entry.id   555edf5a60fc903a95c310bc8d3cad75
#
_cell.length_a   1.000
_cell.length_b   1.000
_cell.length_c   1.000
_cell.angle_alpha   90.00
_cell.angle_beta   90.00
_cell.angle_gamma   90.00
#
_symmetry.space_group_name_H-M   'P 1'
#
loop_
_entity.id
_entity.type
_entity.pdbx_description
1 polymer ?
#
loop_
_entity_poly.entity_id
_entity_poly.type
_entity_poly.pdbx_seq_one_letter_code
_entity_poly.pdbx_strand_id
1 'polypeptide(L)'
;MKTDEPVWAVVFFDLPVDTKAHRRDANRYRIQLLELGFGKIQLSVYAKYLINSSGLDWLASRITLGIPDGGFVRMLHVSDVEWSKMVRIEGRKLVESESRPQQLTIF
;
A
#
# COMPACT_ATOMS: atom_id res chain seq x y z
N MET A 1 12.65 12.85 8.00
CA MET A 1 13.17 11.60 7.39
C MET A 1 14.11 11.95 6.27
N LYS A 2 15.22 11.27 6.19
CA LYS A 2 16.17 11.49 5.10
C LYS A 2 15.64 10.87 3.83
N THR A 3 15.91 11.50 2.68
CA THR A 3 15.42 11.01 1.40
C THR A 3 16.05 9.69 0.97
N ASP A 4 17.24 9.38 1.52
CA ASP A 4 17.97 8.16 1.15
C ASP A 4 17.65 6.96 2.02
N GLU A 5 16.75 7.11 2.99
CA GLU A 5 16.34 5.98 3.83
C GLU A 5 15.19 5.20 3.19
N PRO A 6 15.22 3.87 3.30
CA PRO A 6 14.10 3.06 2.79
C PRO A 6 12.81 3.38 3.56
N VAL A 7 11.71 3.38 2.81
CA VAL A 7 10.39 3.64 3.40
C VAL A 7 9.38 2.67 2.83
N TRP A 8 8.28 2.52 3.54
CA TRP A 8 7.09 1.83 3.05
C TRP A 8 5.99 2.84 2.87
N ALA A 9 5.40 2.87 1.67
CA ALA A 9 4.20 3.65 1.42
C ALA A 9 3.01 2.75 1.69
N VAL A 10 2.10 3.19 2.53
CA VAL A 10 0.94 2.40 2.94
C VAL A 10 -0.32 3.12 2.49
N VAL A 11 -1.15 2.43 1.75
CA VAL A 11 -2.42 2.95 1.25
C VAL A 11 -3.54 2.18 1.91
N PHE A 12 -4.48 2.90 2.50
CA PHE A 12 -5.67 2.29 3.05
C PHE A 12 -6.89 3.05 2.54
N PHE A 13 -7.96 2.33 2.30
CA PHE A 13 -9.06 2.89 1.55
C PHE A 13 -10.38 2.24 1.90
N ASP A 14 -11.45 3.02 1.69
CA ASP A 14 -12.82 2.55 1.70
C ASP A 14 -13.41 2.84 0.33
N LEU A 15 -13.85 1.81 -0.35
CA LEU A 15 -14.46 1.96 -1.67
C LEU A 15 -15.87 1.39 -1.62
N PRO A 16 -16.84 2.05 -2.29
CA PRO A 16 -18.19 1.50 -2.32
C PRO A 16 -18.22 0.13 -2.98
N VAL A 17 -19.02 -0.77 -2.43
CA VAL A 17 -19.18 -2.14 -2.95
C VAL A 17 -20.64 -2.59 -2.95
N ASP A 18 -21.57 -1.67 -2.79
CA ASP A 18 -22.99 -1.98 -2.62
C ASP A 18 -23.71 -2.31 -3.93
N THR A 19 -23.11 -1.98 -5.08
CA THR A 19 -23.66 -2.34 -6.37
C THR A 19 -22.64 -3.13 -7.17
N LYS A 20 -23.12 -3.78 -8.23
CA LYS A 20 -22.22 -4.50 -9.13
C LYS A 20 -21.23 -3.55 -9.79
N ALA A 21 -21.68 -2.36 -10.18
CA ALA A 21 -20.79 -1.37 -10.77
C ALA A 21 -19.76 -0.88 -9.77
N HIS A 22 -20.16 -0.65 -8.53
CA HIS A 22 -19.22 -0.24 -7.48
C HIS A 22 -18.16 -1.30 -7.24
N ARG A 23 -18.55 -2.57 -7.19
CA ARG A 23 -17.59 -3.67 -6.99
C ARG A 23 -16.61 -3.76 -8.15
N ARG A 24 -17.07 -3.54 -9.37
CA ARG A 24 -16.20 -3.53 -10.54
C ARG A 24 -15.17 -2.41 -10.45
N ASP A 25 -15.61 -1.22 -10.08
CA ASP A 25 -14.72 -0.06 -9.97
C ASP A 25 -13.73 -0.21 -8.83
N ALA A 26 -14.19 -0.76 -7.70
CA ALA A 26 -13.30 -1.04 -6.59
C ALA A 26 -12.22 -2.06 -6.98
N ASN A 27 -12.62 -3.10 -7.71
CA ASN A 27 -11.66 -4.10 -8.16
C ASN A 27 -10.65 -3.52 -9.15
N ARG A 28 -11.11 -2.64 -10.03
CA ARG A 28 -10.21 -1.96 -10.96
C ARG A 28 -9.17 -1.12 -10.22
N TYR A 29 -9.58 -0.45 -9.14
CA TYR A 29 -8.66 0.34 -8.34
C TYR A 29 -7.62 -0.54 -7.65
N ARG A 30 -8.03 -1.69 -7.13
CA ARG A 30 -7.08 -2.65 -6.52
C ARG A 30 -6.06 -3.14 -7.53
N ILE A 31 -6.49 -3.43 -8.75
CA ILE A 31 -5.58 -3.83 -9.82
C ILE A 31 -4.59 -2.70 -10.12
N GLN A 32 -5.06 -1.47 -10.16
CA GLN A 32 -4.19 -0.32 -10.38
C GLN A 32 -3.11 -0.24 -9.31
N LEU A 33 -3.44 -0.47 -8.04
CA LEU A 33 -2.45 -0.47 -6.98
C LEU A 33 -1.41 -1.57 -7.20
N LEU A 34 -1.86 -2.76 -7.59
CA LEU A 34 -0.93 -3.85 -7.87
C LEU A 34 0.00 -3.50 -9.02
N GLU A 35 -0.52 -2.86 -10.06
CA GLU A 35 0.29 -2.44 -11.21
C GLU A 35 1.30 -1.36 -10.83
N LEU A 36 1.00 -0.57 -9.82
CA LEU A 36 1.95 0.42 -9.29
C LEU A 36 3.00 -0.21 -8.38
N GLY A 37 2.93 -1.50 -8.14
CA GLY A 37 3.91 -2.23 -7.34
C GLY A 37 3.53 -2.40 -5.89
N PHE A 38 2.31 -2.04 -5.50
CA PHE A 38 1.85 -2.31 -4.15
C PHE A 38 1.54 -3.79 -3.98
N GLY A 39 1.71 -4.29 -2.76
CA GLY A 39 1.26 -5.63 -2.38
C GLY A 39 0.15 -5.51 -1.36
N LYS A 40 -0.79 -6.45 -1.40
CA LYS A 40 -1.89 -6.49 -0.45
C LYS A 40 -1.37 -6.95 0.90
N ILE A 41 -1.60 -6.15 1.93
CA ILE A 41 -1.25 -6.47 3.32
C ILE A 41 -2.46 -7.02 4.04
N GLN A 42 -3.58 -6.33 3.92
CA GLN A 42 -4.86 -6.73 4.46
C GLN A 42 -5.93 -6.25 3.50
N LEU A 43 -7.17 -6.65 3.73
CA LEU A 43 -8.27 -6.14 2.95
C LEU A 43 -8.29 -4.61 3.05
N SER A 44 -8.22 -3.94 1.93
CA SER A 44 -8.21 -2.47 1.84
C SER A 44 -6.95 -1.81 2.42
N VAL A 45 -5.87 -2.57 2.63
CA VAL A 45 -4.57 -2.03 3.03
C VAL A 45 -3.50 -2.62 2.13
N TYR A 46 -2.82 -1.75 1.40
CA TYR A 46 -1.77 -2.13 0.47
C TYR A 46 -0.50 -1.35 0.81
N ALA A 47 0.65 -1.94 0.57
CA ALA A 47 1.91 -1.28 0.88
C ALA A 47 2.94 -1.54 -0.21
N LYS A 48 3.86 -0.58 -0.35
CA LYS A 48 4.94 -0.68 -1.32
C LYS A 48 6.24 -0.25 -0.68
N TYR A 49 7.28 -1.07 -0.81
CA TYR A 49 8.62 -0.73 -0.36
C TYR A 49 9.27 0.22 -1.37
N LEU A 50 9.91 1.25 -0.87
CA LEU A 50 10.68 2.20 -1.68
C LEU A 50 12.08 2.33 -1.09
N ILE A 51 13.09 2.35 -1.94
CA ILE A 51 14.48 2.45 -1.49
C ILE A 51 14.79 3.80 -0.83
N ASN A 52 13.98 4.80 -1.12
CA ASN A 52 14.04 6.10 -0.46
C ASN A 52 12.69 6.82 -0.66
N SER A 53 12.58 8.00 -0.08
CA SER A 53 11.32 8.75 -0.10
C SER A 53 11.13 9.65 -1.33
N SER A 54 12.08 9.66 -2.27
CA SER A 54 12.04 10.63 -3.37
C SER A 54 10.87 10.40 -4.33
N GLY A 55 10.34 9.18 -4.40
CA GLY A 55 9.23 8.87 -5.29
C GLY A 55 7.84 9.00 -4.69
N LEU A 56 7.74 9.46 -3.43
CA LEU A 56 6.45 9.48 -2.75
C LEU A 56 5.45 10.44 -3.38
N ASP A 57 5.89 11.61 -3.82
CA ASP A 57 4.99 12.59 -4.44
C ASP A 57 4.44 12.06 -5.76
N TRP A 58 5.28 11.46 -6.55
CA TRP A 58 4.85 10.84 -7.80
C TRP A 58 3.83 9.74 -7.53
N LEU A 59 4.14 8.89 -6.54
CA LEU A 59 3.27 7.78 -6.19
C LEU A 59 1.91 8.28 -5.70
N ALA A 60 1.91 9.32 -4.86
CA ALA A 60 0.67 9.91 -4.38
C ALA A 60 -0.19 10.42 -5.55
N SER A 61 0.43 11.05 -6.53
CA SER A 61 -0.31 11.52 -7.69
C SER A 61 -0.90 10.36 -8.49
N ARG A 62 -0.18 9.24 -8.58
CA ARG A 62 -0.67 8.09 -9.33
C ARG A 62 -1.82 7.38 -8.63
N ILE A 63 -1.77 7.23 -7.31
CA ILE A 63 -2.86 6.56 -6.60
C ILE A 63 -4.12 7.40 -6.53
N THR A 64 -4.02 8.71 -6.79
CA THR A 64 -5.19 9.58 -6.86
C THR A 64 -6.05 9.29 -8.09
N LEU A 65 -5.43 8.81 -9.16
CA LEU A 65 -6.15 8.53 -10.39
C LEU A 65 -7.00 7.27 -10.22
N GLY A 66 -8.21 7.33 -10.74
CA GLY A 66 -9.08 6.16 -10.76
C GLY A 66 -9.78 5.85 -9.47
N ILE A 67 -9.72 6.72 -8.46
CA ILE A 67 -10.50 6.54 -7.24
C ILE A 67 -11.98 6.63 -7.61
N PRO A 68 -12.79 5.61 -7.30
CA PRO A 68 -14.23 5.67 -7.62
C PRO A 68 -14.93 6.75 -6.84
N ASP A 69 -16.01 7.26 -7.39
CA ASP A 69 -16.87 8.22 -6.68
C ASP A 69 -17.34 7.61 -5.36
N GLY A 70 -17.25 8.40 -4.30
CA GLY A 70 -17.59 7.93 -2.96
C GLY A 70 -16.48 7.17 -2.27
N GLY A 71 -15.34 6.97 -2.93
CA GLY A 71 -14.20 6.31 -2.32
C GLY A 71 -13.34 7.27 -1.51
N PHE A 72 -12.73 6.74 -0.47
CA PHE A 72 -11.79 7.46 0.38
C PHE A 72 -10.47 6.71 0.37
N VAL A 73 -9.37 7.43 0.12
CA VAL A 73 -8.04 6.82 0.06
C VAL A 73 -7.09 7.69 0.88
N ARG A 74 -6.28 7.04 1.71
CA ARG A 74 -5.23 7.71 2.47
C ARG A 74 -3.92 7.01 2.22
N MET A 75 -2.86 7.78 2.16
CA MET A 75 -1.52 7.23 2.08
C MET A 75 -0.67 7.84 3.18
N LEU A 76 0.06 6.99 3.87
CA LEU A 76 1.10 7.43 4.77
C LEU A 76 2.38 6.68 4.42
N HIS A 77 3.50 7.15 4.92
CA HIS A 77 4.73 6.39 4.77
C HIS A 77 5.43 6.28 6.11
N VAL A 78 6.15 5.19 6.29
CA VAL A 78 6.94 4.93 7.48
C VAL A 78 8.31 4.42 7.04
N SER A 79 9.31 4.63 7.89
CA SER A 79 10.63 4.07 7.60
C SER A 79 10.58 2.55 7.62
N ASP A 80 11.51 1.92 6.91
CA ASP A 80 11.65 0.47 6.96
C ASP A 80 11.92 0.00 8.39
N VAL A 81 12.65 0.80 9.17
CA VAL A 81 12.91 0.50 10.57
C VAL A 81 11.62 0.43 11.38
N GLU A 82 10.76 1.43 11.23
CA GLU A 82 9.46 1.42 11.93
C GLU A 82 8.57 0.31 11.45
N TRP A 83 8.57 0.04 10.15
CA TRP A 83 7.80 -1.07 9.58
C TRP A 83 8.21 -2.40 10.21
N SER A 84 9.52 -2.60 10.40
CA SER A 84 10.04 -3.85 10.96
C SER A 84 9.65 -4.04 12.44
N LYS A 85 9.27 -2.96 13.11
CA LYS A 85 8.80 -3.02 14.51
C LYS A 85 7.31 -3.29 14.62
N MET A 86 6.63 -3.38 13.49
CA MET A 86 5.19 -3.63 13.48
C MET A 86 4.86 -4.92 14.21
N VAL A 87 3.83 -4.88 15.04
CA VAL A 87 3.32 -6.07 15.70
C VAL A 87 2.22 -6.65 14.82
N ARG A 88 2.40 -7.88 14.39
CA ARG A 88 1.39 -8.61 13.61
C ARG A 88 0.81 -9.72 14.46
N ILE A 89 -0.49 -9.84 14.42
CA ILE A 89 -1.22 -10.87 15.14
C ILE A 89 -2.12 -11.57 14.14
N GLU A 90 -1.95 -12.86 14.03
CA GLU A 90 -2.70 -13.67 13.10
C GLU A 90 -3.32 -14.82 13.85
N GLY A 91 -4.65 -14.91 13.86
CA GLY A 91 -5.33 -15.98 14.57
C GLY A 91 -4.94 -16.06 16.03
N ARG A 92 -4.72 -14.90 16.68
CA ARG A 92 -4.28 -14.77 18.09
C ARG A 92 -2.80 -15.12 18.30
N LYS A 93 -2.02 -15.22 17.22
CA LYS A 93 -0.58 -15.46 17.31
C LYS A 93 0.17 -14.25 16.81
N LEU A 94 1.30 -13.94 17.45
CA LEU A 94 2.20 -12.93 16.97
C LEU A 94 3.00 -13.47 15.79
N VAL A 95 3.16 -12.67 14.75
CA VAL A 95 3.99 -13.04 13.61
C VAL A 95 4.89 -11.86 13.26
N GLU A 96 5.94 -12.14 12.50
CA GLU A 96 6.85 -11.09 12.08
C GLU A 96 6.22 -10.24 10.97
N SER A 97 6.61 -8.98 10.91
CA SER A 97 6.17 -8.11 9.84
C SER A 97 6.80 -8.54 8.51
N GLU A 98 6.24 -8.06 7.42
CA GLU A 98 6.77 -8.33 6.09
C GLU A 98 8.19 -7.79 5.99
N SER A 99 9.08 -8.60 5.44
CA SER A 99 10.44 -8.17 5.19
C SER A 99 10.51 -7.33 3.93
N ARG A 100 11.48 -6.43 3.89
CA ARG A 100 11.70 -5.69 2.66
C ARG A 100 12.08 -6.66 1.55
N PRO A 101 11.72 -6.35 0.29
CA PRO A 101 12.04 -7.25 -0.81
C PRO A 101 13.53 -7.46 -0.98
N GLN A 102 13.92 -8.64 -1.40
CA GLN A 102 15.28 -8.90 -1.81
C GLN A 102 15.57 -8.11 -3.06
N GLN A 103 16.80 -7.66 -3.18
CA GLN A 103 17.20 -6.84 -4.30
C GLN A 103 16.95 -7.53 -5.65
N LEU A 104 17.19 -8.82 -5.70
CA LEU A 104 17.04 -9.58 -6.94
C LEU A 104 15.62 -9.99 -7.25
N THR A 105 14.70 -9.76 -6.35
CA THR A 105 13.31 -10.10 -6.57
C THR A 105 12.51 -8.93 -7.07
N ILE A 106 13.15 -7.89 -7.42
CA ILE A 106 12.47 -6.77 -7.99
C ILE A 106 12.11 -7.09 -9.39
N PHE A 107 11.00 -6.96 -9.62
CA PHE A 107 10.43 -7.27 -10.81
C PHE A 107 10.20 -6.28 -11.77
#